data_d83f6cc9411bcc18d6a49f11106429e6
#
_entry.id   d83f6cc9411bcc18d6a49f11106429e6
#
_cell.length_a   1.000
_cell.length_b   1.000
_cell.length_c   1.000
_cell.angle_alpha   90.00
_cell.angle_beta   90.00
_cell.angle_gamma   90.00
#
_symmetry.space_group_name_H-M   'P 1'
#
loop_
_entity.id
_entity.type
_entity.pdbx_description
1 polymer ?
#
loop_
_entity_poly.entity_id
_entity_poly.type
_entity_poly.pdbx_seq_one_letter_code
_entity_poly.pdbx_strand_id
1 'polypeptide(L)'
;MDKVGLTPSKSIEVAAQRVSECPVQIECKVHQLVEVGDGGVGSSVAVFGRMLHYHGRKELLEHTDKGFWKMHFDGDRADNMPLARMGGITYAAIKKDAIFPIRPAKAP
;
A
#
# COMPACT_ATOMS: atom_id res chain seq x y z
N MET A 1 -0.01 19.13 1.47
CA MET A 1 -1.19 18.44 0.88
C MET A 1 -2.13 19.40 0.16
N ASP A 2 -2.28 20.61 0.66
CA ASP A 2 -3.25 21.56 0.08
C ASP A 2 -3.00 21.89 -1.39
N LYS A 3 -1.72 21.97 -1.81
CA LYS A 3 -1.35 22.31 -3.19
C LYS A 3 -1.72 21.22 -4.21
N VAL A 4 -1.92 19.98 -3.77
CA VAL A 4 -2.27 18.85 -4.64
C VAL A 4 -3.68 18.33 -4.40
N GLY A 5 -4.46 19.02 -3.55
CA GLY A 5 -5.85 18.66 -3.28
C GLY A 5 -6.03 17.40 -2.43
N LEU A 6 -5.00 16.97 -1.72
CA LEU A 6 -5.10 15.82 -0.82
C LEU A 6 -5.50 16.26 0.58
N THR A 7 -6.26 15.43 1.28
CA THR A 7 -6.80 15.73 2.61
C THR A 7 -5.99 14.98 3.68
N PRO A 8 -5.36 15.70 4.63
CA PRO A 8 -4.66 15.06 5.72
C PRO A 8 -5.64 14.47 6.75
N SER A 9 -5.28 13.33 7.33
CA SER A 9 -5.98 12.72 8.45
C SER A 9 -5.02 12.47 9.58
N LYS A 10 -5.50 12.64 10.80
CA LYS A 10 -4.70 12.38 12.00
C LYS A 10 -4.42 10.89 12.14
N SER A 11 -3.17 10.55 12.40
CA SER A 11 -2.75 9.17 12.68
C SER A 11 -3.01 8.79 14.14
N ILE A 12 -3.02 7.48 14.41
CA ILE A 12 -3.27 6.93 15.74
C ILE A 12 -1.96 6.72 16.49
N GLU A 13 -0.95 6.14 15.85
CA GLU A 13 0.29 5.72 16.49
C GLU A 13 1.48 6.63 16.17
N VAL A 14 1.41 7.43 15.13
CA VAL A 14 2.53 8.28 14.70
C VAL A 14 2.08 9.73 14.53
N ALA A 15 3.04 10.65 14.57
CA ALA A 15 2.77 12.08 14.37
C ALA A 15 2.50 12.43 12.91
N ALA A 16 3.08 11.69 11.96
CA ALA A 16 2.88 11.92 10.54
C ALA A 16 1.42 11.70 10.17
N GLN A 17 0.87 12.61 9.36
CA GLN A 17 -0.52 12.53 8.92
C GLN A 17 -0.69 11.51 7.80
N ARG A 18 -1.88 10.92 7.73
CA ARG A 18 -2.30 10.03 6.65
C ARG A 18 -2.93 10.83 5.51
N VAL A 19 -3.02 10.21 4.34
CA VAL A 19 -3.72 10.75 3.18
C VAL A 19 -5.11 10.12 3.12
N SER A 20 -6.16 10.90 3.36
CA SER A 20 -7.53 10.40 3.46
C SER A 20 -8.02 9.71 2.20
N GLU A 21 -7.58 10.15 1.04
CA GLU A 21 -8.01 9.61 -0.26
C GLU A 21 -7.45 8.21 -0.54
N CYS A 22 -6.39 7.80 0.16
CA CYS A 22 -5.81 6.47 -0.03
C CYS A 22 -6.70 5.39 0.60
N PRO A 23 -7.08 4.36 -0.16
CA PRO A 23 -7.94 3.29 0.38
C PRO A 23 -7.22 2.41 1.40
N VAL A 24 -5.90 2.33 1.34
CA VAL A 24 -5.07 1.62 2.31
C VAL A 24 -4.02 2.59 2.84
N GLN A 25 -3.87 2.63 4.15
CA GLN A 25 -2.93 3.53 4.81
C GLN A 25 -2.24 2.76 5.92
N ILE A 26 -0.93 2.91 6.00
CA ILE A 26 -0.13 2.17 6.98
C ILE A 26 0.71 3.18 7.78
N GLU A 27 0.55 3.16 9.10
CA GLU A 27 1.36 3.98 9.99
C GLU A 27 2.63 3.23 10.37
N CYS A 28 3.77 3.84 10.07
CA CYS A 28 5.06 3.20 10.27
C CYS A 28 6.03 4.13 11.00
N LYS A 29 6.99 3.50 11.69
CA LYS A 29 8.22 4.15 12.13
C LYS A 29 9.37 3.65 11.29
N VAL A 30 10.33 4.53 11.00
CA VAL A 30 11.54 4.12 10.28
C VAL A 30 12.29 3.10 11.13
N HIS A 31 12.51 1.92 10.55
CA HIS A 31 13.27 0.87 11.20
C HIS A 31 14.74 0.92 10.74
N GLN A 32 14.96 1.07 9.44
CA GLN A 32 16.31 1.07 8.87
C GLN A 32 16.32 1.86 7.57
N LEU A 33 17.40 2.57 7.33
CA LEU A 33 17.70 3.23 6.07
C LEU A 33 18.92 2.55 5.46
N VAL A 34 18.83 2.21 4.17
CA VAL A 34 19.94 1.60 3.44
C VAL A 34 20.22 2.45 2.20
N GLU A 35 21.42 3.02 2.13
CA GLU A 35 21.82 3.78 0.96
C GLU A 35 22.21 2.81 -0.16
N VAL A 36 21.73 3.11 -1.38
CA VAL A 36 22.02 2.34 -2.58
C VAL A 36 22.63 3.26 -3.60
N GLY A 37 23.88 2.97 -3.98
CA GLY A 37 24.65 3.81 -4.88
C GLY A 37 25.74 4.59 -4.16
N ASP A 38 26.36 5.52 -4.87
CA ASP A 38 27.52 6.30 -4.40
C ASP A 38 27.17 7.73 -3.96
N GLY A 39 25.88 8.07 -3.94
CA GLY A 39 25.41 9.43 -3.63
C GLY A 39 25.24 10.32 -4.84
N GLY A 40 25.63 9.86 -6.02
CA GLY A 40 25.46 10.59 -7.28
C GLY A 40 24.12 10.33 -7.95
N VAL A 41 24.03 10.68 -9.23
CA VAL A 41 22.83 10.46 -10.03
C VAL A 41 22.50 8.96 -10.08
N GLY A 42 21.23 8.61 -9.87
CA GLY A 42 20.79 7.22 -9.83
C GLY A 42 20.90 6.57 -8.47
N SER A 43 21.44 7.26 -7.47
CA SER A 43 21.48 6.77 -6.10
C SER A 43 20.11 6.90 -5.44
N SER A 44 19.85 6.03 -4.46
CA SER A 44 18.59 6.02 -3.73
C SER A 44 18.80 5.54 -2.30
N VAL A 45 17.76 5.68 -1.49
CA VAL A 45 17.75 5.17 -0.12
C VAL A 45 16.57 4.21 0.01
N ALA A 46 16.83 2.98 0.44
CA ALA A 46 15.77 2.04 0.81
C ALA A 46 15.35 2.34 2.25
N VAL A 47 14.05 2.60 2.42
CA VAL A 47 13.47 2.89 3.74
C VAL A 47 12.67 1.69 4.19
N PHE A 48 13.07 1.11 5.34
CA PHE A 48 12.33 0.03 5.96
C PHE A 48 11.50 0.59 7.11
N GLY A 49 10.20 0.46 7.01
CA GLY A 49 9.27 0.93 8.02
C GLY A 49 8.75 -0.22 8.87
N ARG A 50 8.72 -0.02 10.19
CA ARG A 50 8.02 -0.92 11.10
C ARG A 50 6.55 -0.53 11.10
N MET A 51 5.68 -1.45 10.72
CA MET A 51 4.25 -1.20 10.65
C MET A 51 3.67 -1.21 12.06
N LEU A 52 3.01 -0.11 12.44
CA LEU A 52 2.40 0.06 13.76
C LEU A 52 0.88 0.00 13.72
N HIS A 53 0.27 0.48 12.65
CA HIS A 53 -1.18 0.49 12.51
C HIS A 53 -1.55 0.44 11.04
N TYR A 54 -2.61 -0.28 10.73
CA TYR A 54 -3.08 -0.52 9.38
C TYR A 54 -4.50 -0.01 9.24
N HIS A 55 -4.75 0.81 8.23
CA HIS A 55 -6.08 1.33 7.92
C HIS A 55 -6.50 0.86 6.53
N GLY A 56 -7.73 0.42 6.41
CA GLY A 56 -8.31 0.05 5.12
C GLY A 56 -9.76 0.49 5.05
N ARG A 57 -10.24 0.82 3.86
CA ARG A 57 -11.65 1.09 3.64
C ARG A 57 -12.47 -0.16 3.90
N LYS A 58 -13.67 -0.01 4.46
CA LYS A 58 -14.54 -1.14 4.83
C LYS A 58 -14.82 -2.07 3.65
N GLU A 59 -15.05 -1.51 2.47
CA GLU A 59 -15.36 -2.29 1.28
C GLU A 59 -14.20 -3.16 0.78
N LEU A 60 -12.98 -2.89 1.24
CA LEU A 60 -11.80 -3.71 0.92
C LEU A 60 -11.50 -4.77 1.96
N LEU A 61 -12.14 -4.72 3.13
CA LEU A 61 -11.84 -5.60 4.25
C LEU A 61 -12.95 -6.61 4.44
N GLU A 62 -12.56 -7.86 4.58
CA GLU A 62 -13.45 -8.97 4.88
C GLU A 62 -12.93 -9.70 6.12
N HIS A 63 -13.80 -9.93 7.10
CA HIS A 63 -13.48 -10.74 8.26
C HIS A 63 -13.78 -12.20 7.93
N THR A 64 -12.75 -13.05 7.92
CA THR A 64 -12.91 -14.46 7.59
C THR A 64 -13.46 -15.25 8.77
N ASP A 65 -14.04 -16.43 8.49
CA ASP A 65 -14.56 -17.34 9.53
C ASP A 65 -13.48 -17.80 10.51
N LYS A 66 -12.21 -17.76 10.09
CA LYS A 66 -11.07 -18.13 10.94
C LYS A 66 -10.57 -16.99 11.82
N GLY A 67 -11.23 -15.83 11.81
CA GLY A 67 -10.88 -14.69 12.62
C GLY A 67 -9.83 -13.76 12.04
N PHE A 68 -9.52 -13.90 10.76
CA PHE A 68 -8.57 -13.01 10.07
C PHE A 68 -9.29 -11.89 9.34
N TRP A 69 -8.62 -10.75 9.23
CA TRP A 69 -8.99 -9.72 8.26
C TRP A 69 -8.27 -9.99 6.95
N LYS A 70 -9.03 -10.04 5.88
CA LYS A 70 -8.53 -10.23 4.52
C LYS A 70 -8.87 -9.01 3.69
N MET A 71 -7.89 -8.55 2.91
CA MET A 71 -8.12 -7.49 1.93
C MET A 71 -8.52 -8.12 0.60
N HIS A 72 -9.56 -7.59 -0.03
CA HIS A 72 -9.94 -8.01 -1.36
C HIS A 72 -10.24 -6.80 -2.24
N PHE A 73 -9.88 -6.91 -3.51
CA PHE A 73 -10.10 -5.86 -4.49
C PHE A 73 -11.19 -6.35 -5.45
N ASP A 74 -12.37 -5.75 -5.39
CA ASP A 74 -13.52 -6.19 -6.18
C ASP A 74 -13.60 -5.53 -7.57
N GLY A 75 -12.87 -4.44 -7.76
CA GLY A 75 -12.81 -3.77 -9.06
C GLY A 75 -14.01 -2.90 -9.39
N ASP A 76 -15.00 -2.82 -8.52
CA ASP A 76 -16.20 -2.01 -8.75
C ASP A 76 -15.92 -0.52 -8.62
N ARG A 77 -14.88 -0.16 -7.87
CA ARG A 77 -14.40 1.21 -7.73
C ARG A 77 -12.95 1.29 -8.16
N ALA A 78 -12.69 2.06 -9.22
CA ALA A 78 -11.33 2.23 -9.74
C ALA A 78 -10.37 2.83 -8.69
N ASP A 79 -10.87 3.70 -7.80
CA ASP A 79 -10.06 4.35 -6.76
C ASP A 79 -9.69 3.42 -5.61
N ASN A 80 -10.24 2.20 -5.58
CA ASN A 80 -9.87 1.16 -4.61
C ASN A 80 -8.87 0.14 -5.16
N MET A 81 -8.59 0.18 -6.47
CA MET A 81 -7.71 -0.80 -7.09
C MET A 81 -6.24 -0.40 -6.99
N PRO A 82 -5.32 -1.37 -6.88
CA PRO A 82 -3.89 -1.08 -6.85
C PRO A 82 -3.42 -0.47 -8.15
N LEU A 83 -2.38 0.34 -8.05
CA LEU A 83 -1.69 0.92 -9.20
C LEU A 83 -0.27 0.36 -9.23
N ALA A 84 0.13 -0.21 -10.36
CA ALA A 84 1.46 -0.76 -10.52
C ALA A 84 2.37 0.25 -11.21
N ARG A 85 3.57 0.45 -10.67
CA ARG A 85 4.60 1.23 -11.35
C ARG A 85 5.39 0.33 -12.30
N MET A 86 5.46 0.74 -13.57
CA MET A 86 6.11 -0.04 -14.63
C MET A 86 7.51 0.46 -14.97
N GLY A 87 7.95 1.53 -14.32
CA GLY A 87 9.26 2.14 -14.55
C GLY A 87 9.14 3.56 -15.10
N GLY A 88 10.12 4.41 -14.78
CA GLY A 88 10.08 5.82 -15.18
C GLY A 88 8.79 6.50 -14.73
N ILE A 89 8.05 7.04 -15.69
CA ILE A 89 6.76 7.70 -15.44
C ILE A 89 5.57 6.82 -15.86
N THR A 90 5.80 5.54 -16.12
CA THR A 90 4.78 4.63 -16.65
C THR A 90 4.14 3.83 -15.51
N TYR A 91 2.80 3.77 -15.51
CA TYR A 91 2.01 3.05 -14.52
C TYR A 91 0.98 2.19 -15.23
N ALA A 92 0.51 1.16 -14.53
CA ALA A 92 -0.59 0.30 -15.00
C ALA A 92 -1.66 0.20 -13.93
N ALA A 93 -2.90 0.42 -14.31
CA ALA A 93 -4.05 0.22 -13.42
C ALA A 93 -4.36 -1.28 -13.35
N ILE A 94 -4.44 -1.80 -12.13
CA ILE A 94 -4.82 -3.20 -11.92
C ILE A 94 -6.34 -3.31 -12.01
N LYS A 95 -6.82 -4.22 -12.86
CA LYS A 95 -8.24 -4.50 -13.03
C LYS A 95 -8.62 -5.78 -12.30
N LYS A 96 -9.89 -5.92 -11.96
CA LYS A 96 -10.41 -7.06 -11.20
C LYS A 96 -10.05 -8.42 -11.82
N ASP A 97 -10.20 -8.54 -13.12
CA ASP A 97 -9.94 -9.79 -13.85
C ASP A 97 -8.45 -10.13 -13.97
N ALA A 98 -7.57 -9.19 -13.63
CA ALA A 98 -6.12 -9.43 -13.60
C ALA A 98 -5.66 -10.02 -12.27
N ILE A 99 -6.53 -10.12 -11.27
CA ILE A 99 -6.18 -10.61 -9.93
C ILE A 99 -6.66 -12.06 -9.81
N PHE A 100 -5.71 -12.95 -9.60
CA PHE A 100 -6.00 -14.38 -9.48
C PHE A 100 -5.09 -15.03 -8.44
N PRO A 101 -5.56 -16.07 -7.74
CA PRO A 101 -4.72 -16.79 -6.80
C PRO A 101 -3.81 -17.79 -7.51
N ILE A 102 -2.61 -17.94 -7.01
CA ILE A 102 -1.73 -19.06 -7.36
C ILE A 102 -1.59 -19.91 -6.11
N ARG A 103 -2.10 -21.13 -6.16
CA ARG A 103 -2.03 -22.03 -5.02
C ARG A 103 -0.70 -22.77 -5.04
N PRO A 104 -0.06 -22.99 -3.88
CA PRO A 104 1.15 -23.78 -3.84
C PRO A 104 0.86 -25.23 -4.28
N ALA A 105 1.84 -25.86 -4.92
CA ALA A 105 1.74 -27.24 -5.29
C ALA A 105 1.56 -28.11 -4.03
N LYS A 106 0.74 -29.16 -4.14
CA LYS A 106 0.61 -30.13 -3.05
C LYS A 106 1.92 -30.86 -2.86
N ALA A 107 2.29 -31.13 -1.61
CA ALA A 107 3.44 -31.98 -1.32
C ALA A 107 3.23 -33.37 -1.94
N PRO A 108 4.28 -33.99 -2.50
CA PRO A 108 4.18 -35.34 -3.08
C PRO A 108 3.85 -36.40 -2.03
#